data_8090ce4ca61a48f9f9311d898557d7e4
#
_entry.id   8090ce4ca61a48f9f9311d898557d7e4
#
_cell.length_a   1.000
_cell.length_b   1.000
_cell.length_c   1.000
_cell.angle_alpha   90.00
_cell.angle_beta   90.00
_cell.angle_gamma   90.00
#
_symmetry.space_group_name_H-M   'P 1'
#
loop_
_entity.id
_entity.type
_entity.pdbx_description
1 polymer ?
#
loop_
_entity_poly.entity_id
_entity_poly.type
_entity_poly.pdbx_seq_one_letter_code
_entity_poly.pdbx_strand_id
1 'polypeptide(L)'
;QRQMFIRDRSYISQTTLSVDDTKVVIEALKKRFPAIEGPDVKDICYATQNRQSAVRDLVDHVNLILVVGAKNSSNSNRLRDLGEESGVDTYLIETANDLDSNWFDNVESIGISSGASTPDELVKEVINRISSFREVKIEKRPGIEENIVFKLPRELTNIEALN
;
A
#
# COMPACT_ATOMS: atom_id res chain seq x y z
N GLN A 1 -5.17 22.32 -42.59
CA GLN A 1 -4.86 21.58 -41.33
C GLN A 1 -5.08 22.53 -40.18
N ARG A 2 -6.21 22.40 -39.46
CA ARG A 2 -6.41 23.07 -38.18
C ARG A 2 -5.48 22.41 -37.18
N GLN A 3 -4.32 22.99 -36.91
CA GLN A 3 -3.58 22.68 -35.71
C GLN A 3 -4.46 23.09 -34.51
N MET A 4 -5.07 22.10 -33.90
CA MET A 4 -5.73 22.28 -32.62
C MET A 4 -4.62 22.56 -31.60
N PHE A 5 -4.40 23.83 -31.28
CA PHE A 5 -3.51 24.25 -30.25
C PHE A 5 -4.15 23.80 -28.92
N ILE A 6 -3.77 22.61 -28.44
CA ILE A 6 -4.04 22.22 -27.08
C ILE A 6 -3.14 23.10 -26.21
N ARG A 7 -3.67 24.23 -25.76
CA ARG A 7 -2.94 25.19 -24.94
C ARG A 7 -2.83 24.72 -23.49
N ASP A 8 -3.87 24.01 -23.01
CA ASP A 8 -3.99 23.59 -21.63
C ASP A 8 -3.92 22.07 -21.57
N ARG A 9 -2.96 21.56 -20.81
CA ARG A 9 -2.79 20.14 -20.52
C ARG A 9 -2.87 19.94 -19.04
N SER A 10 -3.58 18.89 -18.65
CA SER A 10 -3.65 18.46 -17.25
C SER A 10 -3.39 16.96 -17.17
N TYR A 11 -2.94 16.51 -16.01
CA TYR A 11 -2.85 15.09 -15.67
C TYR A 11 -3.55 14.82 -14.36
N ILE A 12 -3.99 13.59 -14.20
CA ILE A 12 -4.51 13.05 -12.94
C ILE A 12 -3.77 11.76 -12.63
N SER A 13 -3.70 11.40 -11.37
CA SER A 13 -3.07 10.16 -10.92
C SER A 13 -4.03 9.33 -10.05
N GLN A 14 -3.81 8.04 -10.01
CA GLN A 14 -4.50 7.15 -9.10
C GLN A 14 -3.87 7.25 -7.71
N THR A 15 -4.68 7.23 -6.65
CA THR A 15 -4.23 7.42 -5.26
C THR A 15 -3.45 6.24 -4.67
N THR A 16 -3.34 5.12 -5.41
CA THR A 16 -2.67 3.87 -4.97
C THR A 16 -1.41 3.53 -5.77
N LEU A 17 -0.91 4.48 -6.58
CA LEU A 17 0.31 4.29 -7.37
C LEU A 17 1.57 4.29 -6.50
N SER A 18 2.67 3.86 -7.11
CA SER A 18 4.02 4.05 -6.57
C SER A 18 4.30 5.55 -6.43
N VAL A 19 4.75 5.95 -5.26
CA VAL A 19 5.16 7.34 -4.99
C VAL A 19 6.34 7.72 -5.89
N ASP A 20 7.34 6.83 -6.00
CA ASP A 20 8.58 7.11 -6.73
C ASP A 20 8.34 7.17 -8.25
N ASP A 21 7.63 6.19 -8.81
CA ASP A 21 7.33 6.17 -10.25
C ASP A 21 6.45 7.35 -10.65
N THR A 22 5.47 7.69 -9.82
CA THR A 22 4.60 8.85 -10.06
C THR A 22 5.40 10.14 -10.10
N LYS A 23 6.37 10.30 -9.20
CA LYS A 23 7.26 11.47 -9.17
C LYS A 23 8.07 11.58 -10.46
N VAL A 24 8.70 10.49 -10.91
CA VAL A 24 9.48 10.44 -12.15
C VAL A 24 8.62 10.82 -13.36
N VAL A 25 7.40 10.29 -13.45
CA VAL A 25 6.48 10.61 -14.55
C VAL A 25 6.05 12.07 -14.51
N ILE A 26 5.71 12.61 -13.34
CA ILE A 26 5.33 14.03 -13.18
C ILE A 26 6.49 14.96 -13.59
N GLU A 27 7.71 14.65 -13.16
CA GLU A 27 8.89 15.43 -13.53
C GLU A 27 9.13 15.42 -15.04
N ALA A 28 9.01 14.27 -15.69
CA ALA A 28 9.12 14.14 -17.15
C ALA A 28 8.02 14.94 -17.86
N LEU A 29 6.79 14.90 -17.39
CA LEU A 29 5.68 15.69 -17.92
C LEU A 29 5.92 17.19 -17.78
N LYS A 30 6.33 17.67 -16.63
CA LYS A 30 6.64 19.09 -16.37
C LYS A 30 7.82 19.56 -17.22
N LYS A 31 8.84 18.74 -17.43
CA LYS A 31 9.96 19.03 -18.32
C LYS A 31 9.51 19.18 -19.78
N ARG A 32 8.63 18.32 -20.24
CA ARG A 32 8.11 18.30 -21.62
C ARG A 32 7.07 19.39 -21.86
N PHE A 33 6.25 19.69 -20.86
CA PHE A 33 5.14 20.62 -20.91
C PHE A 33 5.17 21.53 -19.68
N PRO A 34 5.98 22.62 -19.69
CA PRO A 34 6.18 23.46 -18.51
C PRO A 34 4.92 24.10 -17.91
N ALA A 35 3.85 24.26 -18.73
CA ALA A 35 2.57 24.81 -18.30
C ALA A 35 1.52 23.72 -17.99
N ILE A 36 1.96 22.45 -17.82
CA ILE A 36 1.03 21.37 -17.47
C ILE A 36 0.56 21.53 -16.02
N GLU A 37 -0.73 21.38 -15.81
CA GLU A 37 -1.35 21.40 -14.48
C GLU A 37 -1.77 19.99 -14.08
N GLY A 38 -1.68 19.71 -12.78
CA GLY A 38 -2.10 18.42 -12.24
C GLY A 38 -1.75 18.28 -10.77
N PRO A 39 -2.25 17.20 -10.14
CA PRO A 39 -1.98 16.94 -8.73
C PRO A 39 -0.47 16.72 -8.49
N ASP A 40 -0.06 17.04 -7.27
CA ASP A 40 1.28 16.70 -6.80
C ASP A 40 1.30 15.21 -6.36
N VAL A 41 2.49 14.64 -6.15
CA VAL A 41 2.68 13.29 -5.56
C VAL A 41 1.91 13.12 -4.25
N LYS A 42 1.60 14.24 -3.57
CA LYS A 42 0.77 14.29 -2.34
C LYS A 42 -0.67 13.79 -2.52
N ASP A 43 -1.18 13.65 -3.75
CA ASP A 43 -2.50 13.06 -4.02
C ASP A 43 -2.52 11.54 -3.85
N ILE A 44 -1.35 10.89 -3.74
CA ILE A 44 -1.30 9.50 -3.31
C ILE A 44 -1.78 9.46 -1.85
N CYS A 45 -2.80 8.63 -1.59
CA CYS A 45 -3.42 8.52 -0.27
C CYS A 45 -2.36 8.27 0.82
N TYR A 46 -2.46 9.00 1.94
CA TYR A 46 -1.53 8.86 3.07
C TYR A 46 -1.41 7.41 3.55
N ALA A 47 -2.52 6.66 3.58
CA ALA A 47 -2.51 5.24 3.96
C ALA A 47 -1.68 4.39 2.98
N THR A 48 -1.70 4.71 1.68
CA THR A 48 -0.84 4.08 0.68
C THR A 48 0.62 4.45 0.90
N GLN A 49 0.93 5.72 1.13
CA GLN A 49 2.30 6.19 1.38
C GLN A 49 2.89 5.55 2.64
N ASN A 50 2.13 5.52 3.74
CA ASN A 50 2.56 4.94 5.01
C ASN A 50 2.88 3.44 4.87
N ARG A 51 2.04 2.68 4.15
CA ARG A 51 2.26 1.26 3.92
C ARG A 51 3.45 0.98 3.01
N GLN A 52 3.64 1.78 1.96
CA GLN A 52 4.84 1.68 1.12
C GLN A 52 6.11 1.95 1.94
N SER A 53 6.11 2.98 2.80
CA SER A 53 7.22 3.25 3.72
C SER A 53 7.47 2.10 4.68
N ALA A 54 6.41 1.51 5.25
CA ALA A 54 6.54 0.38 6.17
C ALA A 54 7.13 -0.86 5.48
N VAL A 55 6.76 -1.15 4.23
CA VAL A 55 7.37 -2.26 3.48
C VAL A 55 8.84 -1.97 3.18
N ARG A 56 9.21 -0.74 2.82
CA ARG A 56 10.62 -0.37 2.63
C ARG A 56 11.46 -0.53 3.90
N ASP A 57 10.87 -0.25 5.06
CA ASP A 57 11.54 -0.51 6.34
C ASP A 57 11.66 -2.01 6.64
N LEU A 58 10.67 -2.82 6.25
CA LEU A 58 10.69 -4.26 6.47
C LEU A 58 11.79 -4.97 5.67
N VAL A 59 12.04 -4.59 4.42
CA VAL A 59 12.98 -5.30 3.53
C VAL A 59 14.40 -5.42 4.10
N ASP A 60 14.82 -4.46 4.92
CA ASP A 60 16.14 -4.47 5.54
C ASP A 60 16.24 -5.43 6.76
N HIS A 61 15.12 -6.02 7.19
CA HIS A 61 15.03 -6.73 8.47
C HIS A 61 14.46 -8.15 8.36
N VAL A 62 13.98 -8.56 7.20
CA VAL A 62 13.28 -9.84 7.04
C VAL A 62 13.75 -10.60 5.81
N ASN A 63 13.53 -11.94 5.82
CA ASN A 63 13.88 -12.81 4.71
C ASN A 63 12.68 -13.13 3.81
N LEU A 64 11.48 -12.87 4.30
CA LEU A 64 10.21 -13.12 3.62
C LEU A 64 9.22 -12.02 3.97
N ILE A 65 8.45 -11.54 3.00
CA ILE A 65 7.35 -10.62 3.25
C ILE A 65 6.03 -11.25 2.79
N LEU A 66 5.03 -11.18 3.66
CA LEU A 66 3.64 -11.53 3.34
C LEU A 66 2.80 -10.26 3.31
N VAL A 67 2.16 -10.00 2.18
CA VAL A 67 1.20 -8.91 2.04
C VAL A 67 -0.19 -9.50 2.08
N VAL A 68 -0.96 -9.18 3.12
CA VAL A 68 -2.35 -9.63 3.26
C VAL A 68 -3.26 -8.65 2.54
N GLY A 69 -4.01 -9.12 1.53
CA GLY A 69 -4.91 -8.25 0.78
C GLY A 69 -5.46 -8.91 -0.49
N ALA A 70 -6.47 -8.30 -1.07
CA ALA A 70 -7.11 -8.83 -2.27
C ALA A 70 -6.17 -8.76 -3.50
N LYS A 71 -6.15 -9.82 -4.30
CA LYS A 71 -5.32 -9.93 -5.52
C LYS A 71 -5.62 -8.87 -6.58
N ASN A 72 -6.84 -8.34 -6.57
CA ASN A 72 -7.25 -7.25 -7.47
C ASN A 72 -7.01 -5.84 -6.87
N SER A 73 -6.47 -5.74 -5.66
CA SER A 73 -6.15 -4.46 -5.03
C SER A 73 -4.85 -3.89 -5.58
N SER A 74 -4.92 -2.74 -6.24
CA SER A 74 -3.75 -2.01 -6.74
C SER A 74 -2.75 -1.69 -5.62
N ASN A 75 -3.24 -1.25 -4.45
CA ASN A 75 -2.39 -0.98 -3.30
C ASN A 75 -1.67 -2.25 -2.80
N SER A 76 -2.37 -3.37 -2.66
CA SER A 76 -1.77 -4.63 -2.17
C SER A 76 -0.73 -5.17 -3.16
N ASN A 77 -1.02 -5.13 -4.46
CA ASN A 77 -0.05 -5.50 -5.49
C ASN A 77 1.20 -4.62 -5.43
N ARG A 78 1.03 -3.29 -5.26
CA ARG A 78 2.20 -2.40 -5.16
C ARG A 78 3.08 -2.69 -3.94
N LEU A 79 2.49 -3.08 -2.80
CA LEU A 79 3.27 -3.50 -1.62
C LEU A 79 4.08 -4.77 -1.89
N ARG A 80 3.50 -5.75 -2.60
CA ARG A 80 4.22 -6.94 -3.05
C ARG A 80 5.37 -6.56 -3.97
N ASP A 81 5.10 -5.76 -4.99
CA ASP A 81 6.09 -5.35 -5.99
C ASP A 81 7.28 -4.63 -5.33
N LEU A 82 7.04 -3.80 -4.31
CA LEU A 82 8.11 -3.14 -3.55
C LEU A 82 9.04 -4.12 -2.83
N GLY A 83 8.50 -5.18 -2.25
CA GLY A 83 9.32 -6.22 -1.62
C GLY A 83 10.14 -6.99 -2.66
N GLU A 84 9.52 -7.41 -3.77
CA GLU A 84 10.18 -8.10 -4.87
C GLU A 84 11.27 -7.22 -5.52
N GLU A 85 10.99 -5.95 -5.81
CA GLU A 85 11.95 -4.97 -6.34
C GLU A 85 13.16 -4.77 -5.41
N SER A 86 12.96 -4.96 -4.11
CA SER A 86 14.01 -4.86 -3.09
C SER A 86 14.78 -6.17 -2.91
N GLY A 87 14.45 -7.23 -3.64
CA GLY A 87 15.14 -8.52 -3.61
C GLY A 87 14.75 -9.43 -2.44
N VAL A 88 13.61 -9.17 -1.79
CA VAL A 88 13.04 -10.01 -0.72
C VAL A 88 11.89 -10.83 -1.30
N ASP A 89 11.86 -12.13 -1.03
CA ASP A 89 10.74 -12.98 -1.41
C ASP A 89 9.44 -12.43 -0.81
N THR A 90 8.50 -12.08 -1.67
CA THR A 90 7.28 -11.40 -1.25
C THR A 90 6.05 -12.02 -1.88
N TYR A 91 5.08 -12.41 -1.06
CA TYR A 91 3.84 -13.05 -1.52
C TYR A 91 2.62 -12.24 -1.11
N LEU A 92 1.69 -12.08 -2.07
CA LEU A 92 0.37 -11.51 -1.83
C LEU A 92 -0.62 -12.63 -1.56
N ILE A 93 -1.23 -12.62 -0.38
CA ILE A 93 -2.20 -13.63 0.08
C ILE A 93 -3.52 -12.95 0.46
N GLU A 94 -4.64 -13.58 0.17
CA GLU A 94 -5.96 -13.07 0.57
C GLU A 94 -6.38 -13.61 1.94
N THR A 95 -6.01 -14.84 2.25
CA THR A 95 -6.38 -15.53 3.49
C THR A 95 -5.22 -16.38 4.03
N ALA A 96 -5.37 -16.88 5.24
CA ALA A 96 -4.42 -17.81 5.85
C ALA A 96 -4.33 -19.18 5.10
N ASN A 97 -5.30 -19.50 4.25
CA ASN A 97 -5.28 -20.74 3.46
C ASN A 97 -4.37 -20.64 2.22
N ASP A 98 -3.99 -19.44 1.82
CA ASP A 98 -3.09 -19.22 0.69
C ASP A 98 -1.60 -19.42 1.08
N LEU A 99 -1.32 -19.67 2.37
CA LEU A 99 0.04 -19.92 2.85
C LEU A 99 0.56 -21.26 2.34
N ASP A 100 1.71 -21.23 1.66
CA ASP A 100 2.46 -22.42 1.29
C ASP A 100 3.60 -22.65 2.30
N SER A 101 3.64 -23.86 2.90
CA SER A 101 4.66 -24.23 3.87
C SER A 101 6.08 -24.15 3.31
N ASN A 102 6.26 -24.35 2.01
CA ASN A 102 7.57 -24.30 1.36
C ASN A 102 8.20 -22.89 1.38
N TRP A 103 7.39 -21.84 1.50
CA TRP A 103 7.89 -20.47 1.59
C TRP A 103 8.70 -20.22 2.86
N PHE A 104 8.52 -21.07 3.87
CA PHE A 104 9.14 -20.89 5.19
C PHE A 104 10.43 -21.68 5.37
N ASP A 105 10.88 -22.42 4.34
CA ASP A 105 12.12 -23.16 4.38
C ASP A 105 13.33 -22.20 4.45
N ASN A 106 14.14 -22.36 5.51
CA ASN A 106 15.29 -21.50 5.80
C ASN A 106 14.98 -20.00 6.03
N VAL A 107 13.73 -19.66 6.34
CA VAL A 107 13.30 -18.30 6.68
C VAL A 107 13.35 -18.11 8.20
N GLU A 108 14.17 -17.17 8.66
CA GLU A 108 14.31 -16.83 10.07
C GLU A 108 13.37 -15.72 10.51
N SER A 109 13.11 -14.75 9.62
CA SER A 109 12.30 -13.58 9.91
C SER A 109 11.28 -13.31 8.81
N ILE A 110 10.04 -13.05 9.22
CA ILE A 110 8.90 -12.82 8.33
C ILE A 110 8.32 -11.45 8.62
N GLY A 111 8.25 -10.62 7.59
CA GLY A 111 7.51 -9.36 7.63
C GLY A 111 6.06 -9.56 7.20
N ILE A 112 5.11 -8.99 7.92
CA ILE A 112 3.71 -9.02 7.53
C ILE A 112 3.23 -7.57 7.38
N SER A 113 2.73 -7.26 6.18
CA SER A 113 2.05 -6.00 5.88
C SER A 113 0.67 -6.29 5.32
N SER A 114 -0.18 -5.28 5.23
CA SER A 114 -1.53 -5.45 4.69
C SER A 114 -1.94 -4.30 3.78
N GLY A 115 -2.85 -4.58 2.87
CA GLY A 115 -3.51 -3.55 2.08
C GLY A 115 -4.31 -2.57 2.95
N ALA A 116 -4.51 -1.33 2.46
CA ALA A 116 -5.18 -0.27 3.22
C ALA A 116 -6.63 -0.61 3.61
N SER A 117 -7.30 -1.45 2.84
CA SER A 117 -8.68 -1.90 3.10
C SER A 117 -8.77 -3.31 3.67
N THR A 118 -7.65 -3.90 4.08
CA THR A 118 -7.62 -5.26 4.62
C THR A 118 -8.05 -5.23 6.09
N PRO A 119 -9.05 -6.05 6.50
CA PRO A 119 -9.42 -6.18 7.90
C PRO A 119 -8.27 -6.74 8.76
N ASP A 120 -8.12 -6.22 9.97
CA ASP A 120 -7.09 -6.68 10.92
C ASP A 120 -7.26 -8.16 11.30
N GLU A 121 -8.48 -8.66 11.24
CA GLU A 121 -8.82 -10.06 11.52
C GLU A 121 -8.08 -11.02 10.58
N LEU A 122 -8.01 -10.70 9.29
CA LEU A 122 -7.28 -11.53 8.31
C LEU A 122 -5.77 -11.58 8.61
N VAL A 123 -5.20 -10.46 9.04
CA VAL A 123 -3.79 -10.43 9.46
C VAL A 123 -3.56 -11.32 10.69
N LYS A 124 -4.48 -11.27 11.68
CA LYS A 124 -4.42 -12.13 12.86
C LYS A 124 -4.56 -13.61 12.50
N GLU A 125 -5.45 -13.96 11.57
CA GLU A 125 -5.62 -15.34 11.08
C GLU A 125 -4.33 -15.85 10.42
N VAL A 126 -3.66 -15.04 9.60
CA VAL A 126 -2.37 -15.37 9.00
C VAL A 126 -1.32 -15.63 10.08
N ILE A 127 -1.19 -14.73 11.06
CA ILE A 127 -0.26 -14.90 12.18
C ILE A 127 -0.55 -16.18 12.97
N ASN A 128 -1.82 -16.45 13.30
CA ASN A 128 -2.23 -17.64 14.01
C ASN A 128 -1.92 -18.92 13.21
N ARG A 129 -2.13 -18.86 11.90
CA ARG A 129 -1.82 -20.00 11.03
C ARG A 129 -0.32 -20.30 11.00
N ILE A 130 0.53 -19.29 10.90
CA ILE A 130 1.99 -19.45 10.97
C ILE A 130 2.37 -20.03 12.34
N SER A 131 1.81 -19.49 13.42
CA SER A 131 2.06 -19.96 14.79
C SER A 131 1.63 -21.39 15.04
N SER A 132 0.72 -21.95 14.22
CA SER A 132 0.26 -23.34 14.37
C SER A 132 1.27 -24.39 13.89
N PHE A 133 2.24 -24.03 13.07
CA PHE A 133 3.25 -24.95 12.55
C PHE A 133 4.69 -24.58 12.84
N ARG A 134 4.94 -23.40 13.46
CA ARG A 134 6.27 -23.02 13.96
C ARG A 134 6.14 -22.11 15.18
N GLU A 135 7.12 -22.18 16.07
CA GLU A 135 7.21 -21.24 17.16
C GLU A 135 7.61 -19.86 16.63
N VAL A 136 6.88 -18.81 17.01
CA VAL A 136 7.10 -17.44 16.52
C VAL A 136 7.15 -16.44 17.69
N LYS A 137 8.04 -15.48 17.60
CA LYS A 137 8.04 -14.27 18.40
C LYS A 137 7.48 -13.14 17.54
N ILE A 138 6.42 -12.51 18.01
CA ILE A 138 5.77 -11.40 17.28
C ILE A 138 6.33 -10.08 17.79
N GLU A 139 6.84 -9.27 16.87
CA GLU A 139 7.30 -7.93 17.15
C GLU A 139 6.54 -6.93 16.28
N LYS A 140 5.90 -5.96 16.92
CA LYS A 140 5.28 -4.85 16.22
C LYS A 140 6.33 -3.77 15.94
N ARG A 141 6.58 -3.51 14.66
CA ARG A 141 7.50 -2.43 14.30
C ARG A 141 6.83 -1.07 14.45
N PRO A 142 7.59 -0.05 14.87
CA PRO A 142 7.09 1.31 14.93
C PRO A 142 6.72 1.76 13.51
N GLY A 143 5.59 2.41 13.38
CA GLY A 143 5.10 2.98 12.12
C GLY A 143 4.59 4.39 12.34
N ILE A 144 4.10 5.02 11.29
CA ILE A 144 3.46 6.33 11.37
C ILE A 144 2.11 6.14 12.05
N GLU A 145 1.88 6.85 13.17
CA GLU A 145 0.56 6.89 13.80
C GLU A 145 -0.41 7.71 12.95
N GLU A 146 -1.49 7.06 12.53
CA GLU A 146 -2.53 7.70 11.72
C GLU A 146 -3.60 8.29 12.65
N ASN A 147 -3.55 9.62 12.84
CA ASN A 147 -4.52 10.36 13.67
C ASN A 147 -5.58 11.08 12.81
N ILE A 148 -5.95 10.50 11.66
CA ILE A 148 -6.90 11.12 10.75
C ILE A 148 -8.31 10.68 11.11
N VAL A 149 -9.15 11.65 11.45
CA VAL A 149 -10.58 11.45 11.72
C VAL A 149 -11.38 12.08 10.59
N PHE A 150 -12.11 11.26 9.86
CA PHE A 150 -13.04 11.74 8.85
C PHE A 150 -14.32 12.21 9.51
N LYS A 151 -14.69 13.48 9.24
CA LYS A 151 -15.97 14.02 9.71
C LYS A 151 -17.11 13.45 8.86
N LEU A 152 -18.23 13.16 9.51
CA LEU A 152 -19.46 12.83 8.79
C LEU A 152 -19.89 14.01 7.89
N PRO A 153 -20.48 13.75 6.71
CA PRO A 153 -21.13 14.76 5.91
C PRO A 153 -22.16 15.53 6.74
N ARG A 154 -22.30 16.82 6.48
CA ARG A 154 -23.21 17.70 7.26
C ARG A 154 -24.65 17.20 7.26
N GLU A 155 -25.08 16.57 6.17
CA GLU A 155 -26.42 16.00 5.99
C GLU A 155 -26.69 14.84 6.96
N LEU A 156 -25.65 14.07 7.32
CA LEU A 156 -25.75 12.92 8.23
C LEU A 156 -25.58 13.33 9.70
N THR A 157 -24.86 14.41 9.98
CA THR A 157 -24.66 14.90 11.35
C THR A 157 -26.00 15.34 12.02
N ASN A 158 -26.99 15.73 11.23
CA ASN A 158 -28.30 16.16 11.74
C ASN A 158 -29.25 14.96 11.99
N ILE A 159 -28.96 13.76 11.54
CA ILE A 159 -29.82 12.57 11.69
C ILE A 159 -29.62 11.94 13.07
N GLU A 160 -28.42 11.97 13.65
CA GLU A 160 -28.19 11.50 15.01
C GLU A 160 -28.81 12.36 16.11
N ALA A 161 -29.18 13.60 15.80
CA ALA A 161 -29.86 14.49 16.73
C ALA A 161 -31.39 14.24 16.80
N LEU A 162 -31.94 13.31 16.01
CA LEU A 162 -33.36 12.99 15.91
C LEU A 162 -33.73 11.63 16.55
N ASN A 163 -32.79 10.93 17.16
CA ASN A 163 -32.97 9.72 17.97
C ASN A 163 -32.51 9.97 19.41
#